data_8cff89be4208ce0bfb08f369929e9485
#
_entry.id   8cff89be4208ce0bfb08f369929e9485
#
_cell.length_a   1.000
_cell.length_b   1.000
_cell.length_c   1.000
_cell.angle_alpha   90.00
_cell.angle_beta   90.00
_cell.angle_gamma   90.00
#
_symmetry.space_group_name_H-M   'P 1'
#
loop_
_entity.id
_entity.type
_entity.pdbx_description
1 polymer ?
#
loop_
_entity_poly.entity_id
_entity_poly.type
_entity_poly.pdbx_seq_one_letter_code
_entity_poly.pdbx_strand_id
1 'polypeptide(L)'
;YHDDIVFEDSIQRIEGMEAFRALCARLTKRCQQLNMEIQSVATNPNEIFFQWKMTMMFNKYPPTPVYGCTKLTLGPDNRIIHQRDYFDMWGDIFNGIPYFRGPYRKFLRKHFG
;
A
#
# COMPACT_ATOMS: atom_id res chain seq x y z
N TYR A 1 -3.02 -6.38 16.25
CA TYR A 1 -3.42 -7.29 15.18
C TYR A 1 -3.81 -8.65 15.74
N HIS A 2 -4.85 -9.26 15.16
CA HIS A 2 -5.26 -10.61 15.47
C HIS A 2 -4.32 -11.63 14.83
N ASP A 3 -4.15 -12.82 15.46
CA ASP A 3 -3.28 -13.86 14.89
C ASP A 3 -3.75 -14.38 13.53
N ASP A 4 -5.06 -14.32 13.26
CA ASP A 4 -5.66 -14.73 12.00
C ASP A 4 -5.81 -13.56 11.01
N ILE A 5 -4.99 -12.54 11.13
CA ILE A 5 -5.01 -11.37 10.25
C ILE A 5 -5.01 -11.77 8.77
N VAL A 6 -5.86 -11.13 7.98
CA VAL A 6 -5.82 -11.20 6.52
C VAL A 6 -5.40 -9.83 6.00
N PHE A 7 -4.31 -9.81 5.25
CA PHE A 7 -3.81 -8.62 4.58
C PHE A 7 -4.01 -8.74 3.07
N GLU A 8 -4.54 -7.70 2.46
CA GLU A 8 -4.71 -7.64 1.01
C GLU A 8 -4.23 -6.29 0.46
N ASP A 9 -3.64 -6.34 -0.72
CA ASP A 9 -3.37 -5.16 -1.54
C ASP A 9 -3.51 -5.50 -3.03
N SER A 10 -3.04 -4.61 -3.90
CA SER A 10 -3.12 -4.81 -5.37
C SER A 10 -2.25 -5.96 -5.86
N ILE A 11 -1.29 -6.41 -5.05
CA ILE A 11 -0.29 -7.39 -5.46
C ILE A 11 -0.63 -8.78 -4.91
N GLN A 12 -1.17 -8.86 -3.68
CA GLN A 12 -1.23 -10.12 -2.96
C GLN A 12 -2.31 -10.15 -1.90
N ARG A 13 -2.66 -11.37 -1.50
CA ARG A 13 -3.46 -11.67 -0.32
C ARG A 13 -2.64 -12.59 0.58
N ILE A 14 -2.54 -12.23 1.85
CA ILE A 14 -1.72 -12.94 2.84
C ILE A 14 -2.58 -13.25 4.06
N GLU A 15 -2.52 -14.47 4.54
CA GLU A 15 -3.28 -14.94 5.70
C GLU A 15 -2.34 -15.35 6.83
N GLY A 16 -2.68 -14.91 8.05
CA GLY A 16 -1.97 -15.25 9.27
C GLY A 16 -0.83 -14.31 9.64
N MET A 17 -0.55 -14.24 10.94
CA MET A 17 0.44 -13.29 11.50
C MET A 17 1.86 -13.60 11.04
N GLU A 18 2.23 -14.86 10.90
CA GLU A 18 3.58 -15.24 10.47
C GLU A 18 3.87 -14.73 9.05
N ALA A 19 2.95 -14.95 8.12
CA ALA A 19 3.07 -14.48 6.75
C ALA A 19 3.05 -12.95 6.68
N PHE A 20 2.25 -12.30 7.51
CA PHE A 20 2.18 -10.84 7.60
C PHE A 20 3.51 -10.25 8.10
N ARG A 21 4.10 -10.83 9.13
CA ARG A 21 5.42 -10.39 9.62
C ARG A 21 6.51 -10.59 8.57
N ALA A 22 6.46 -11.67 7.82
CA ALA A 22 7.41 -11.93 6.74
C ALA A 22 7.29 -10.89 5.62
N LEU A 23 6.07 -10.47 5.29
CA LEU A 23 5.84 -9.38 4.33
C LEU A 23 6.47 -8.08 4.80
N CYS A 24 6.23 -7.69 6.05
CA CYS A 24 6.79 -6.46 6.62
C CYS A 24 8.32 -6.50 6.63
N ALA A 25 8.91 -7.64 6.94
CA ALA A 25 10.37 -7.81 6.91
C ALA A 25 10.94 -7.67 5.50
N ARG A 26 10.26 -8.23 4.49
CA ARG A 26 10.68 -8.09 3.09
C ARG A 26 10.62 -6.63 2.63
N LEU A 27 9.56 -5.93 2.98
CA LEU A 27 9.41 -4.52 2.62
C LEU A 27 10.52 -3.67 3.25
N THR A 28 10.81 -3.89 4.52
CA THR A 28 11.87 -3.19 5.23
C THR A 28 13.25 -3.42 4.60
N LYS A 29 13.53 -4.64 4.15
CA LYS A 29 14.79 -4.97 3.47
C LYS A 29 14.95 -4.28 2.11
N ARG A 30 13.85 -4.13 1.37
CA ARG A 30 13.87 -3.56 0.02
C ARG A 30 13.96 -2.05 -0.01
N CYS A 31 13.58 -1.38 1.07
CA CYS A 31 13.56 0.07 1.15
C CYS A 31 14.76 0.59 1.90
N GLN A 32 15.52 1.52 1.30
CA GLN A 32 16.57 2.25 2.01
C GLN A 32 15.97 3.19 3.05
N GLN A 33 14.86 3.80 2.72
CA GLN A 33 14.15 4.72 3.59
C GLN A 33 12.64 4.62 3.29
N LEU A 34 11.85 4.54 4.34
CA LEU A 34 10.40 4.55 4.28
C LEU A 34 9.90 5.73 5.09
N ASN A 35 9.10 6.58 4.47
CA ASN A 35 8.44 7.70 5.15
C ASN A 35 6.94 7.63 4.86
N MET A 36 6.12 7.60 5.93
CA MET A 36 4.67 7.55 5.81
C MET A 36 4.06 8.76 6.51
N GLU A 37 3.15 9.42 5.83
CA GLU A 37 2.38 10.54 6.35
C GLU A 37 0.89 10.21 6.29
N ILE A 38 0.21 10.26 7.43
CA ILE A 38 -1.24 10.07 7.49
C ILE A 38 -1.90 11.41 7.27
N GLN A 39 -2.74 11.49 6.24
CA GLN A 39 -3.36 12.75 5.81
C GLN A 39 -4.79 12.91 6.32
N SER A 40 -5.52 11.82 6.50
CA SER A 40 -6.92 11.85 6.91
C SER A 40 -7.31 10.52 7.53
N VAL A 41 -8.22 10.56 8.50
CA VAL A 41 -8.74 9.38 9.19
C VAL A 41 -10.25 9.48 9.30
N ALA A 42 -10.94 8.38 9.01
CA ALA A 42 -12.37 8.24 9.21
C ALA A 42 -12.66 6.90 9.88
N THR A 43 -13.64 6.86 10.75
CA THR A 43 -13.99 5.64 11.49
C THR A 43 -15.49 5.39 11.51
N ASN A 44 -15.86 4.11 11.58
CA ASN A 44 -17.17 3.65 12.01
C ASN A 44 -16.98 2.58 13.10
N PRO A 45 -18.04 2.02 13.72
CA PRO A 45 -17.88 1.14 14.88
C PRO A 45 -16.96 -0.07 14.67
N ASN A 46 -16.86 -0.57 13.45
CA ASN A 46 -16.11 -1.79 13.15
C ASN A 46 -14.94 -1.59 12.20
N GLU A 47 -14.74 -0.36 11.70
CA GLU A 47 -13.77 -0.11 10.65
C GLU A 47 -13.04 1.21 10.85
N ILE A 48 -11.79 1.24 10.44
CA ILE A 48 -10.96 2.44 10.43
C ILE A 48 -10.44 2.62 9.00
N PHE A 49 -10.63 3.81 8.45
CA PHE A 49 -10.08 4.19 7.16
C PHE A 49 -9.08 5.32 7.36
N PHE A 50 -7.93 5.24 6.71
CA PHE A 50 -7.01 6.37 6.70
C PHE A 50 -6.33 6.51 5.35
N GLN A 51 -6.19 7.76 4.92
CA GLN A 51 -5.46 8.13 3.74
C GLN A 51 -4.01 8.43 4.11
N TRP A 52 -3.09 7.94 3.30
CA TRP A 52 -1.65 8.11 3.56
C TRP A 52 -0.90 8.47 2.29
N LYS A 53 0.24 9.11 2.51
CA LYS A 53 1.28 9.32 1.51
C LYS A 53 2.52 8.59 1.99
N MET A 54 3.04 7.69 1.18
CA MET A 54 4.23 6.93 1.47
C MET A 54 5.31 7.24 0.46
N THR A 55 6.49 7.59 0.94
CA THR A 55 7.66 7.79 0.10
C THR A 55 8.66 6.71 0.43
N MET A 56 9.01 5.91 -0.58
CA MET A 56 9.98 4.82 -0.45
C MET A 56 11.17 5.10 -1.33
N MET A 57 12.37 4.90 -0.79
CA MET A 57 13.61 5.01 -1.55
C MET A 57 14.15 3.61 -1.82
N PHE A 58 14.18 3.24 -3.11
CA PHE A 58 14.80 2.01 -3.58
C PHE A 58 16.16 2.31 -4.20
N ASN A 59 17.06 1.32 -4.19
CA ASN A 59 18.42 1.48 -4.70
C ASN A 59 18.49 1.88 -6.17
N LYS A 60 17.52 1.47 -6.98
CA LYS A 60 17.57 1.60 -8.46
C LYS A 60 16.71 2.73 -9.02
N TYR A 61 15.77 3.27 -8.23
CA TYR A 61 14.77 4.20 -8.74
C TYR A 61 14.71 5.46 -7.90
N PRO A 62 14.38 6.62 -8.50
CA PRO A 62 14.18 7.84 -7.73
C PRO A 62 13.02 7.68 -6.74
N PRO A 63 13.06 8.39 -5.60
CA PRO A 63 11.95 8.36 -4.65
C PRO A 63 10.68 8.89 -5.31
N THR A 64 9.60 8.12 -5.20
CA THR A 64 8.30 8.48 -5.78
C THR A 64 7.25 8.35 -4.68
N PRO A 65 6.41 9.38 -4.46
CA PRO A 65 5.33 9.27 -3.50
C PRO A 65 4.23 8.35 -4.01
N VAL A 66 3.73 7.51 -3.13
CA VAL A 66 2.56 6.65 -3.38
C VAL A 66 1.45 7.10 -2.45
N TYR A 67 0.30 7.40 -3.00
CA TYR A 67 -0.88 7.79 -2.25
C TYR A 67 -1.81 6.59 -2.14
N GLY A 68 -2.34 6.38 -0.95
CA GLY A 68 -3.22 5.25 -0.73
C GLY A 68 -4.19 5.46 0.40
N CYS A 69 -5.04 4.48 0.57
CA CYS A 69 -6.01 4.41 1.65
C CYS A 69 -5.97 3.00 2.23
N THR A 70 -5.99 2.89 3.54
CA THR A 70 -6.07 1.61 4.23
C THR A 70 -7.41 1.47 4.93
N LYS A 71 -8.02 0.31 4.79
CA LYS A 71 -9.19 -0.10 5.55
C LYS A 71 -8.77 -1.16 6.55
N LEU A 72 -8.99 -0.88 7.83
CA LEU A 72 -8.80 -1.84 8.91
C LEU A 72 -10.16 -2.30 9.41
N THR A 73 -10.37 -3.61 9.46
CA THR A 73 -11.58 -4.20 10.01
C THR A 73 -11.27 -4.77 11.39
N LEU A 74 -12.09 -4.42 12.36
CA LEU A 74 -11.94 -4.86 13.75
C LEU A 74 -12.81 -6.08 14.03
N GLY A 75 -12.25 -7.05 14.73
CA GLY A 75 -12.99 -8.21 15.24
C GLY A 75 -13.73 -7.89 16.53
N PRO A 76 -14.46 -8.89 17.09
CA PRO A 76 -15.23 -8.72 18.33
C PRO A 76 -14.42 -8.27 19.54
N ASP A 77 -13.12 -8.56 19.54
CA ASP A 77 -12.17 -8.21 20.61
C ASP A 77 -11.41 -6.91 20.34
N ASN A 78 -11.84 -6.12 19.37
CA ASN A 78 -11.21 -4.87 18.92
C ASN A 78 -9.78 -5.05 18.36
N ARG A 79 -9.41 -6.27 17.99
CA ARG A 79 -8.16 -6.50 17.27
C ARG A 79 -8.39 -6.47 15.77
N ILE A 80 -7.39 -6.03 15.03
CA ILE A 80 -7.47 -5.95 13.56
C ILE A 80 -7.44 -7.36 12.98
N ILE A 81 -8.52 -7.75 12.30
CA ILE A 81 -8.66 -9.06 11.65
C ILE A 81 -8.47 -8.99 10.14
N HIS A 82 -8.59 -7.82 9.55
CA HIS A 82 -8.43 -7.62 8.12
C HIS A 82 -7.82 -6.24 7.85
N GLN A 83 -6.83 -6.19 6.96
CA GLN A 83 -6.26 -4.96 6.45
C GLN A 83 -6.29 -5.01 4.92
N ARG A 84 -6.87 -3.99 4.32
CA ARG A 84 -6.86 -3.79 2.88
C ARG A 84 -6.21 -2.46 2.54
N ASP A 85 -5.12 -2.51 1.78
CA ASP A 85 -4.46 -1.33 1.26
C ASP A 85 -4.90 -1.09 -0.19
N TYR A 86 -5.36 0.13 -0.45
CA TYR A 86 -5.72 0.60 -1.79
C TYR A 86 -4.72 1.66 -2.22
N PHE A 87 -4.01 1.42 -3.30
CA PHE A 87 -3.10 2.39 -3.88
C PHE A 87 -3.05 2.24 -5.39
N ASP A 88 -2.63 3.29 -6.07
CA ASP A 88 -2.51 3.29 -7.52
C ASP A 88 -1.14 2.78 -7.93
N MET A 89 -1.07 1.48 -8.20
CA MET A 89 0.17 0.86 -8.67
C MET A 89 0.58 1.41 -10.03
N TRP A 90 -0.38 1.63 -10.93
CA TRP A 90 -0.09 2.11 -12.28
C TRP A 90 0.26 3.59 -12.32
N GLY A 91 -0.55 4.42 -11.65
CA GLY A 91 -0.35 5.85 -11.64
C GLY A 91 0.84 6.31 -10.83
N ASP A 92 1.03 5.72 -9.64
CA ASP A 92 2.06 6.17 -8.72
C ASP A 92 3.36 5.39 -8.83
N ILE A 93 3.30 4.05 -8.88
CA ILE A 93 4.49 3.22 -8.89
C ILE A 93 5.12 3.15 -10.27
N PHE A 94 4.38 2.67 -11.28
CA PHE A 94 4.95 2.51 -12.62
C PHE A 94 5.25 3.84 -13.31
N ASN A 95 4.51 4.89 -12.98
CA ASN A 95 4.80 6.23 -13.49
C ASN A 95 6.15 6.77 -13.01
N GLY A 96 6.63 6.31 -11.86
CA GLY A 96 7.93 6.69 -11.31
C GLY A 96 9.11 5.90 -11.87
N ILE A 97 8.89 4.83 -12.65
CA ILE A 97 9.95 4.00 -13.19
C ILE A 97 10.53 4.66 -14.45
N PRO A 98 11.87 4.92 -14.50
CA PRO A 98 12.51 5.46 -15.70
C PRO A 98 12.28 4.57 -16.91
N TYR A 99 12.16 5.19 -18.10
CA TYR A 99 11.88 4.54 -19.39
C TYR A 99 10.46 3.95 -19.53
N PHE A 100 9.73 3.77 -18.46
CA PHE A 100 8.38 3.24 -18.49
C PHE A 100 7.32 4.34 -18.52
N ARG A 101 7.61 5.46 -17.89
CA ARG A 101 6.68 6.59 -17.68
C ARG A 101 6.09 7.13 -18.98
N GLY A 102 6.93 7.43 -19.98
CA GLY A 102 6.48 8.03 -21.25
C GLY A 102 5.52 7.15 -22.03
N PRO A 103 5.93 5.91 -22.40
CA PRO A 103 5.06 4.96 -23.09
C PRO A 103 3.79 4.63 -22.31
N TYR A 104 3.90 4.48 -21.00
CA TYR A 104 2.77 4.20 -20.12
C TYR A 104 1.73 5.33 -20.13
N ARG A 105 2.17 6.57 -19.98
CA ARG A 105 1.29 7.74 -20.04
C ARG A 105 0.61 7.90 -21.40
N LYS A 106 1.34 7.67 -22.47
CA LYS A 106 0.82 7.73 -23.83
C LYS A 106 -0.25 6.66 -24.03
N PHE A 107 0.00 5.44 -23.57
CA PHE A 107 -0.97 4.34 -23.62
C PHE A 107 -2.26 4.69 -22.87
N LEU A 108 -2.16 5.20 -21.66
CA LEU A 108 -3.32 5.56 -20.85
C LEU A 108 -4.16 6.65 -21.50
N ARG A 109 -3.52 7.70 -22.03
CA ARG A 109 -4.23 8.80 -22.70
C ARG A 109 -4.95 8.32 -23.95
N LYS A 110 -4.33 7.41 -24.70
CA LYS A 110 -4.91 6.88 -25.94
C LYS A 110 -6.14 6.02 -25.66
N HIS A 111 -6.13 5.22 -24.62
CA HIS A 111 -7.17 4.21 -24.37
C HIS A 111 -8.19 4.62 -23.29
N PHE A 112 -7.86 5.50 -22.39
CA PHE A 112 -8.69 5.86 -21.24
C PHE A 112 -8.84 7.37 -21.01
N GLY A 113 -8.00 8.17 -21.60
CA GLY A 113 -8.02 9.62 -21.46
C GLY A 113 -9.01 10.36 -22.33
#